data_aa068a1834962afd6ee3b9dd7dfa9faa
#
_entry.id   aa068a1834962afd6ee3b9dd7dfa9faa
#
_cell.length_a   1.000
_cell.length_b   1.000
_cell.length_c   1.000
_cell.angle_alpha   90.00
_cell.angle_beta   90.00
_cell.angle_gamma   90.00
#
_symmetry.space_group_name_H-M   'P 1'
#
loop_
_entity.id
_entity.type
_entity.pdbx_description
1 polymer ?
#
loop_
_entity_poly.entity_id
_entity_poly.type
_entity_poly.pdbx_seq_one_letter_code
_entity_poly.pdbx_strand_id
1 'polypeptide(L)'
;FGLKYFAGAPEDHTNGYFDGIAGYPDNHSVRTFSKGEWERLMEACGFSYHRFYYPYPDYKFPREVFTDESLKEQKYGLPTWNFTKYRMALFREEQVAETIQQDGRMDYFANSFLIEMSRNQIRADKKVLYAKMSTDRDRHFSIATTIEEQNGEKVVVKQPMTNEAKRHLQNMQNKQKDYGSWSSLGVKAKGDAVVTPFLQEKSLGQQAKQAIYEHNVEKVKNLISTVSMLCEKESAATGNRHIVSREMSGRERTEFAQVFGTSQICPELPCIAPANIDLILDNIFEKDGKYRV
;
A
#
# COMPACT_ATOMS: atom_id res chain seq x y z
N PHE A 1 -21.88 -4.07 3.63
CA PHE A 1 -21.78 -3.38 4.94
C PHE A 1 -20.31 -3.24 5.34
N GLY A 2 -19.70 -2.09 5.05
CA GLY A 2 -18.30 -1.88 5.38
C GLY A 2 -18.04 -1.74 6.89
N LEU A 3 -16.83 -2.05 7.32
CA LEU A 3 -16.38 -1.80 8.70
C LEU A 3 -16.54 -0.34 9.12
N LYS A 4 -16.61 0.60 8.17
CA LYS A 4 -16.84 2.02 8.45
C LYS A 4 -18.12 2.27 9.26
N TYR A 5 -19.17 1.47 9.06
CA TYR A 5 -20.42 1.59 9.81
C TYR A 5 -20.27 1.11 11.25
N PHE A 6 -19.54 0.03 11.47
CA PHE A 6 -19.22 -0.43 12.82
C PHE A 6 -18.31 0.55 13.56
N ALA A 7 -17.52 1.31 12.82
CA ALA A 7 -16.65 2.36 13.37
C ALA A 7 -17.37 3.71 13.58
N GLY A 8 -18.70 3.74 13.52
CA GLY A 8 -19.47 4.95 13.77
C GLY A 8 -19.46 5.96 12.61
N ALA A 9 -19.14 5.55 11.39
CA ALA A 9 -19.27 6.42 10.23
C ALA A 9 -20.75 6.62 9.84
N PRO A 10 -21.17 7.84 9.47
CA PRO A 10 -22.54 8.10 9.08
C PRO A 10 -22.89 7.41 7.77
N GLU A 11 -24.15 6.99 7.64
CA GLU A 11 -24.74 6.47 6.42
C GLU A 11 -25.36 7.60 5.61
N ASP A 12 -24.95 7.77 4.37
CA ASP A 12 -25.38 8.88 3.50
C ASP A 12 -26.91 8.81 3.16
N HIS A 13 -27.46 7.60 3.12
CA HIS A 13 -28.88 7.39 2.73
C HIS A 13 -29.87 7.50 3.88
N THR A 14 -29.40 7.44 5.12
CA THR A 14 -30.23 7.41 6.33
C THR A 14 -29.92 8.55 7.29
N ASN A 15 -29.31 9.62 6.80
CA ASN A 15 -28.95 10.82 7.59
C ASN A 15 -28.09 10.52 8.83
N GLY A 16 -27.21 9.53 8.73
CA GLY A 16 -26.27 9.19 9.78
C GLY A 16 -26.67 7.99 10.65
N TYR A 17 -27.84 7.39 10.44
CA TYR A 17 -28.23 6.16 11.12
C TYR A 17 -27.58 4.90 10.49
N PHE A 18 -27.48 3.82 11.26
CA PHE A 18 -26.87 2.54 10.82
C PHE A 18 -27.86 1.59 10.13
N ASP A 19 -28.92 2.10 9.55
CA ASP A 19 -29.98 1.29 8.94
C ASP A 19 -29.46 0.38 7.83
N GLY A 20 -28.40 0.79 7.14
CA GLY A 20 -27.76 -0.04 6.11
C GLY A 20 -27.20 -1.37 6.61
N ILE A 21 -26.95 -1.55 7.91
CA ILE A 21 -26.54 -2.83 8.52
C ILE A 21 -27.77 -3.71 8.79
N ALA A 22 -28.84 -3.11 9.29
CA ALA A 22 -30.09 -3.80 9.62
C ALA A 22 -31.07 -3.90 8.44
N GLY A 23 -30.76 -3.27 7.32
CA GLY A 23 -31.63 -3.07 6.17
C GLY A 23 -32.10 -1.62 6.06
N TYR A 24 -32.98 -1.36 5.09
CA TYR A 24 -33.59 -0.05 4.88
C TYR A 24 -35.12 -0.20 4.99
N PRO A 25 -35.68 -0.26 6.19
CA PRO A 25 -37.06 -0.69 6.41
C PRO A 25 -38.09 0.19 5.68
N ASP A 26 -37.78 1.49 5.56
CA ASP A 26 -38.72 2.47 4.99
C ASP A 26 -38.25 3.07 3.65
N ASN A 27 -37.14 2.60 3.12
CA ASN A 27 -36.61 3.12 1.88
C ASN A 27 -36.83 2.16 0.72
N HIS A 28 -37.75 2.51 -0.16
CA HIS A 28 -38.09 1.71 -1.34
C HIS A 28 -37.31 2.04 -2.57
N SER A 29 -36.48 3.09 -2.56
CA SER A 29 -35.81 3.63 -3.76
C SER A 29 -34.30 3.37 -3.83
N VAL A 30 -33.59 3.40 -2.71
CA VAL A 30 -32.13 3.27 -2.66
C VAL A 30 -31.73 2.31 -1.53
N ARG A 31 -30.94 1.30 -1.86
CA ARG A 31 -30.37 0.39 -0.85
C ARG A 31 -28.97 -0.08 -1.28
N THR A 32 -28.18 -0.50 -0.31
CA THR A 32 -26.92 -1.22 -0.53
C THR A 32 -27.16 -2.72 -0.45
N PHE A 33 -26.27 -3.49 -1.06
CA PHE A 33 -26.37 -4.94 -1.14
C PHE A 33 -25.10 -5.56 -0.56
N SER A 34 -25.25 -6.69 0.11
CA SER A 34 -24.13 -7.55 0.48
C SER A 34 -23.58 -8.30 -0.75
N LYS A 35 -22.39 -8.87 -0.63
CA LYS A 35 -21.81 -9.72 -1.69
C LYS A 35 -22.76 -10.87 -2.07
N GLY A 36 -23.27 -11.59 -1.06
CA GLY A 36 -24.18 -12.72 -1.30
C GLY A 36 -25.52 -12.31 -1.93
N GLU A 37 -26.03 -11.10 -1.67
CA GLU A 37 -27.23 -10.58 -2.36
C GLU A 37 -26.91 -10.30 -3.83
N TRP A 38 -25.74 -9.73 -4.12
CA TRP A 38 -25.28 -9.53 -5.49
C TRP A 38 -25.12 -10.85 -6.25
N GLU A 39 -24.51 -11.87 -5.64
CA GLU A 39 -24.34 -13.20 -6.23
C GLU A 39 -25.70 -13.82 -6.61
N ARG A 40 -26.67 -13.82 -5.70
CA ARG A 40 -28.03 -14.31 -5.98
C ARG A 40 -28.73 -13.52 -7.08
N LEU A 41 -28.57 -12.20 -7.08
CA LEU A 41 -29.19 -11.34 -8.08
C LEU A 41 -28.60 -11.58 -9.48
N MET A 42 -27.30 -11.72 -9.58
CA MET A 42 -26.62 -12.04 -10.85
C MET A 42 -27.03 -13.41 -11.38
N GLU A 43 -27.10 -14.42 -10.52
CA GLU A 43 -27.55 -15.75 -10.88
C GLU A 43 -29.00 -15.72 -11.42
N ALA A 44 -29.92 -15.05 -10.71
CA ALA A 44 -31.30 -14.88 -11.12
C ALA A 44 -31.43 -14.15 -12.48
N CYS A 45 -30.50 -13.26 -12.81
CA CYS A 45 -30.44 -12.54 -14.10
C CYS A 45 -29.66 -13.28 -15.20
N GLY A 46 -29.15 -14.48 -14.93
CA GLY A 46 -28.42 -15.31 -15.88
C GLY A 46 -26.98 -14.88 -16.15
N PHE A 47 -26.36 -14.15 -15.22
CA PHE A 47 -24.93 -13.82 -15.27
C PHE A 47 -24.12 -14.90 -14.55
N SER A 48 -23.71 -15.92 -15.29
CA SER A 48 -23.00 -17.09 -14.73
C SER A 48 -21.53 -16.83 -14.43
N TYR A 49 -20.96 -15.75 -14.96
CA TYR A 49 -19.57 -15.39 -14.76
C TYR A 49 -19.49 -14.01 -14.17
N HIS A 50 -18.80 -13.88 -13.03
CA HIS A 50 -18.59 -12.60 -12.39
C HIS A 50 -17.24 -12.56 -11.66
N ARG A 51 -16.76 -11.33 -11.43
CA ARG A 51 -15.57 -11.04 -10.63
C ARG A 51 -15.89 -9.86 -9.74
N PHE A 52 -15.52 -9.98 -8.46
CA PHE A 52 -15.58 -8.88 -7.50
C PHE A 52 -14.23 -8.20 -7.40
N TYR A 53 -14.28 -6.89 -7.38
CA TYR A 53 -13.17 -6.02 -7.02
C TYR A 53 -13.61 -5.14 -5.86
N TYR A 54 -12.67 -4.86 -4.95
CA TYR A 54 -12.93 -4.19 -3.69
C TYR A 54 -12.17 -2.88 -3.66
N PRO A 55 -12.78 -1.76 -4.10
CA PRO A 55 -12.17 -0.44 -4.03
C PRO A 55 -12.14 0.10 -2.60
N TYR A 56 -11.00 0.57 -2.15
CA TYR A 56 -10.77 1.18 -0.85
C TYR A 56 -10.15 2.58 -0.99
N PRO A 57 -10.49 3.52 -0.10
CA PRO A 57 -11.45 3.39 1.01
C PRO A 57 -12.91 3.21 0.58
N ASP A 58 -13.30 3.63 -0.61
CA ASP A 58 -14.60 3.40 -1.22
C ASP A 58 -14.55 3.60 -2.75
N TYR A 59 -15.67 3.37 -3.44
CA TYR A 59 -15.78 3.48 -4.89
C TYR A 59 -15.68 4.91 -5.43
N LYS A 60 -15.94 5.95 -4.61
CA LYS A 60 -15.92 7.35 -5.06
C LYS A 60 -14.50 7.85 -5.31
N PHE A 61 -13.57 7.51 -4.40
CA PHE A 61 -12.17 7.92 -4.46
C PHE A 61 -11.25 6.74 -4.11
N PRO A 62 -11.20 5.71 -4.95
CA PRO A 62 -10.40 4.54 -4.65
C PRO A 62 -8.90 4.87 -4.74
N ARG A 63 -8.17 4.49 -3.72
CA ARG A 63 -6.69 4.49 -3.70
C ARG A 63 -6.13 3.10 -3.97
N GLU A 64 -6.89 2.09 -3.58
CA GLU A 64 -6.52 0.69 -3.68
C GLU A 64 -7.72 -0.10 -4.19
N VAL A 65 -7.43 -1.12 -4.98
CA VAL A 65 -8.44 -2.07 -5.47
C VAL A 65 -7.89 -3.48 -5.26
N PHE A 66 -8.59 -4.26 -4.48
CA PHE A 66 -8.28 -5.66 -4.22
C PHE A 66 -9.17 -6.57 -5.07
N THR A 67 -8.72 -7.80 -5.27
CA THR A 67 -9.50 -8.93 -5.79
C THR A 67 -9.85 -9.89 -4.66
N ASP A 68 -10.69 -10.89 -4.91
CA ASP A 68 -10.98 -11.97 -3.94
C ASP A 68 -9.71 -12.67 -3.43
N GLU A 69 -8.68 -12.79 -4.27
CA GLU A 69 -7.40 -13.41 -3.89
C GLU A 69 -6.58 -12.47 -3.00
N SER A 70 -6.34 -11.25 -3.45
CA SER A 70 -5.46 -10.32 -2.73
C SER A 70 -6.05 -9.84 -1.41
N LEU A 71 -7.37 -9.75 -1.31
CA LEU A 71 -8.05 -9.30 -0.09
C LEU A 71 -7.86 -10.26 1.10
N LYS A 72 -7.64 -11.55 0.81
CA LYS A 72 -7.47 -12.62 1.82
C LYS A 72 -6.03 -12.79 2.29
N GLU A 73 -5.06 -12.26 1.56
CA GLU A 73 -3.65 -12.51 1.83
C GLU A 73 -2.97 -11.28 2.45
N GLN A 74 -2.41 -11.44 3.64
CA GLN A 74 -1.71 -10.36 4.38
C GLN A 74 -0.55 -9.72 3.60
N LYS A 75 0.06 -10.43 2.66
CA LYS A 75 1.18 -9.91 1.85
C LYS A 75 0.80 -8.74 0.93
N TYR A 76 -0.48 -8.53 0.65
CA TYR A 76 -0.96 -7.35 -0.08
C TYR A 76 -1.28 -6.17 0.83
N GLY A 77 -1.10 -6.33 2.14
CA GLY A 77 -1.42 -5.33 3.15
C GLY A 77 -2.88 -5.36 3.59
N LEU A 78 -3.21 -4.46 4.49
CA LEU A 78 -4.57 -4.20 4.91
C LEU A 78 -5.18 -3.07 4.07
N PRO A 79 -6.47 -3.17 3.74
CA PRO A 79 -7.15 -2.10 3.02
C PRO A 79 -7.12 -0.76 3.78
N THR A 80 -6.97 0.33 3.04
CA THR A 80 -7.07 1.69 3.60
C THR A 80 -8.51 1.98 4.01
N TRP A 81 -8.71 2.42 5.26
CA TRP A 81 -10.03 2.76 5.77
C TRP A 81 -10.49 4.15 5.34
N ASN A 82 -11.80 4.32 5.24
CA ASN A 82 -12.38 5.62 4.98
C ASN A 82 -12.25 6.53 6.22
N PHE A 83 -11.62 7.68 6.07
CA PHE A 83 -11.49 8.70 7.11
C PHE A 83 -12.62 9.73 6.97
N THR A 84 -13.77 9.46 7.58
CA THR A 84 -14.83 10.46 7.69
C THR A 84 -14.51 11.41 8.84
N LYS A 85 -14.59 12.72 8.59
CA LYS A 85 -14.16 13.77 9.52
C LYS A 85 -14.85 13.73 10.90
N TYR A 86 -16.06 13.18 10.94
CA TYR A 86 -16.91 13.14 12.16
C TYR A 86 -17.10 11.73 12.70
N ARG A 87 -16.24 10.81 12.34
CA ARG A 87 -16.30 9.43 12.78
C ARG A 87 -15.78 9.27 14.19
N MET A 88 -16.54 8.60 15.04
CA MET A 88 -16.07 8.16 16.34
C MET A 88 -15.51 6.73 16.23
N ALA A 89 -14.22 6.57 16.54
CA ALA A 89 -13.59 5.25 16.57
C ALA A 89 -14.03 4.52 17.85
N LEU A 90 -14.77 3.43 17.70
CA LEU A 90 -15.26 2.61 18.81
C LEU A 90 -14.28 1.50 19.20
N PHE A 91 -13.35 1.15 18.29
CA PHE A 91 -12.35 0.10 18.47
C PHE A 91 -11.12 0.37 17.58
N ARG A 92 -10.09 -0.43 17.74
CA ARG A 92 -8.89 -0.36 16.89
C ARG A 92 -9.16 -1.11 15.57
N GLU A 93 -9.54 -0.36 14.55
CA GLU A 93 -9.98 -0.90 13.25
C GLU A 93 -8.92 -1.78 12.58
N GLU A 94 -7.67 -1.38 12.66
CA GLU A 94 -6.56 -2.13 12.06
C GLU A 94 -6.44 -3.54 12.66
N GLN A 95 -6.57 -3.68 13.98
CA GLN A 95 -6.51 -4.98 14.65
C GLN A 95 -7.71 -5.86 14.30
N VAL A 96 -8.90 -5.25 14.23
CA VAL A 96 -10.12 -5.97 13.79
C VAL A 96 -9.98 -6.42 12.34
N ALA A 97 -9.47 -5.55 11.48
CA ALA A 97 -9.23 -5.88 10.07
C ALA A 97 -8.23 -7.02 9.89
N GLU A 98 -7.15 -7.04 10.67
CA GLU A 98 -6.19 -8.15 10.65
C GLU A 98 -6.87 -9.48 11.00
N THR A 99 -7.69 -9.51 12.04
CA THR A 99 -8.44 -10.72 12.43
C THR A 99 -9.40 -11.14 11.34
N ILE A 100 -10.18 -10.21 10.78
CA ILE A 100 -11.16 -10.51 9.71
C ILE A 100 -10.43 -11.01 8.44
N GLN A 101 -9.25 -10.47 8.13
CA GLN A 101 -8.44 -10.90 7.00
C GLN A 101 -7.88 -12.31 7.23
N GLN A 102 -7.39 -12.61 8.43
CA GLN A 102 -6.93 -13.95 8.82
C GLN A 102 -8.04 -15.00 8.71
N ASP A 103 -9.27 -14.62 9.06
CA ASP A 103 -10.45 -15.47 8.93
C ASP A 103 -10.98 -15.55 7.48
N GLY A 104 -10.38 -14.82 6.53
CA GLY A 104 -10.77 -14.80 5.12
C GLY A 104 -12.15 -14.19 4.87
N ARG A 105 -12.60 -13.26 5.72
CA ARG A 105 -13.94 -12.65 5.68
C ARG A 105 -13.95 -11.17 5.27
N MET A 106 -12.83 -10.64 4.79
CA MET A 106 -12.74 -9.23 4.39
C MET A 106 -13.71 -8.84 3.28
N ASP A 107 -14.05 -9.75 2.39
CA ASP A 107 -15.04 -9.55 1.32
C ASP A 107 -16.44 -9.24 1.85
N TYR A 108 -16.84 -9.86 2.97
CA TYR A 108 -18.11 -9.58 3.63
C TYR A 108 -18.16 -8.16 4.23
N PHE A 109 -17.04 -7.67 4.72
CA PHE A 109 -16.90 -6.36 5.36
C PHE A 109 -16.42 -5.25 4.42
N ALA A 110 -16.33 -5.52 3.12
CA ALA A 110 -15.90 -4.52 2.15
C ALA A 110 -16.84 -3.30 2.11
N ASN A 111 -16.25 -2.12 2.00
CA ASN A 111 -17.02 -0.87 1.98
C ASN A 111 -17.81 -0.67 0.68
N SER A 112 -17.32 -1.24 -0.41
CA SER A 112 -17.97 -1.14 -1.73
C SER A 112 -17.46 -2.22 -2.66
N PHE A 113 -18.20 -2.46 -3.73
CA PHE A 113 -17.88 -3.43 -4.77
C PHE A 113 -17.83 -2.75 -6.14
N LEU A 114 -16.87 -3.17 -6.96
CA LEU A 114 -16.90 -3.03 -8.40
C LEU A 114 -17.09 -4.45 -8.95
N ILE A 115 -18.15 -4.69 -9.72
CA ILE A 115 -18.52 -6.02 -10.19
C ILE A 115 -18.44 -6.06 -11.72
N GLU A 116 -17.57 -6.93 -12.22
CA GLU A 116 -17.56 -7.33 -13.62
C GLU A 116 -18.45 -8.55 -13.77
N MET A 117 -19.48 -8.49 -14.63
CA MET A 117 -20.41 -9.61 -14.83
C MET A 117 -20.62 -9.89 -16.32
N SER A 118 -20.78 -11.17 -16.66
CA SER A 118 -20.97 -11.62 -18.04
C SER A 118 -21.81 -12.90 -18.09
N ARG A 119 -22.53 -13.07 -19.20
CA ARG A 119 -23.19 -14.35 -19.54
C ARG A 119 -22.21 -15.37 -20.13
N ASN A 120 -21.09 -14.90 -20.65
CA ASN A 120 -20.04 -15.73 -21.22
C ASN A 120 -18.79 -15.66 -20.34
N GLN A 121 -17.89 -16.63 -20.49
CA GLN A 121 -16.64 -16.66 -19.74
C GLN A 121 -15.86 -15.35 -19.89
N ILE A 122 -15.53 -14.74 -18.75
CA ILE A 122 -14.71 -13.53 -18.71
C ILE A 122 -13.26 -13.91 -19.01
N ARG A 123 -12.75 -13.42 -20.15
CA ARG A 123 -11.36 -13.59 -20.54
C ARG A 123 -10.59 -12.32 -20.19
N ALA A 124 -9.35 -12.49 -19.76
CA ALA A 124 -8.43 -11.38 -19.54
C ALA A 124 -7.06 -11.77 -20.07
N ASP A 125 -6.40 -10.85 -20.77
CA ASP A 125 -5.05 -11.06 -21.30
C ASP A 125 -4.00 -11.16 -20.19
N LYS A 126 -4.32 -10.59 -19.03
CA LYS A 126 -3.51 -10.62 -17.83
C LYS A 126 -4.40 -10.67 -16.58
N LYS A 127 -3.92 -11.30 -15.54
CA LYS A 127 -4.60 -11.35 -14.25
C LYS A 127 -4.01 -10.28 -13.33
N VAL A 128 -4.78 -9.22 -13.07
CA VAL A 128 -4.44 -8.20 -12.07
C VAL A 128 -4.98 -8.66 -10.73
N LEU A 129 -4.12 -8.73 -9.72
CA LEU A 129 -4.46 -9.19 -8.36
C LEU A 129 -4.74 -8.02 -7.43
N TYR A 130 -4.02 -6.90 -7.61
CA TYR A 130 -4.09 -5.72 -6.77
C TYR A 130 -3.71 -4.49 -7.57
N ALA A 131 -4.32 -3.37 -7.27
CA ALA A 131 -3.93 -2.08 -7.83
C ALA A 131 -3.90 -1.01 -6.74
N LYS A 132 -2.93 -0.10 -6.82
CA LYS A 132 -2.81 1.09 -5.97
C LYS A 132 -2.54 2.31 -6.83
N MET A 133 -3.25 3.39 -6.54
CA MET A 133 -3.16 4.64 -7.28
C MET A 133 -2.67 5.76 -6.35
N SER A 134 -1.60 6.43 -6.73
CA SER A 134 -1.03 7.57 -5.97
C SER A 134 -1.81 8.85 -6.31
N THR A 135 -3.05 8.95 -5.84
CA THR A 135 -3.95 10.09 -6.12
C THR A 135 -3.69 11.32 -5.27
N ASP A 136 -2.90 11.17 -4.20
CA ASP A 136 -2.52 12.21 -3.22
C ASP A 136 -1.13 12.81 -3.48
N ARG A 137 -0.44 12.36 -4.52
CA ARG A 137 0.88 12.85 -4.91
C ARG A 137 0.78 13.93 -5.98
N ASP A 138 1.80 14.79 -6.04
CA ASP A 138 1.97 15.70 -7.15
C ASP A 138 2.00 14.95 -8.50
N ARG A 139 1.58 15.61 -9.58
CA ARG A 139 1.49 15.04 -10.94
C ARG A 139 2.81 14.41 -11.40
N HIS A 140 3.97 14.96 -11.00
CA HIS A 140 5.29 14.43 -11.34
C HIS A 140 5.61 13.10 -10.67
N PHE A 141 4.84 12.69 -9.64
CA PHE A 141 5.02 11.46 -8.87
C PHE A 141 3.79 10.57 -8.87
N SER A 142 2.77 10.92 -9.67
CA SER A 142 1.52 10.18 -9.75
C SER A 142 1.69 8.90 -10.55
N ILE A 143 1.67 7.76 -9.86
CA ILE A 143 1.86 6.43 -10.46
C ILE A 143 0.73 5.48 -10.04
N ALA A 144 0.39 4.56 -10.93
CA ALA A 144 -0.39 3.38 -10.63
C ALA A 144 0.57 2.20 -10.43
N THR A 145 0.39 1.47 -9.35
CA THR A 145 1.13 0.24 -9.05
C THR A 145 0.15 -0.92 -9.11
N THR A 146 0.41 -1.91 -9.95
CA THR A 146 -0.37 -3.15 -10.01
C THR A 146 0.49 -4.35 -9.63
N ILE A 147 -0.13 -5.35 -9.02
CA ILE A 147 0.45 -6.68 -8.87
C ILE A 147 -0.29 -7.57 -9.86
N GLU A 148 0.46 -8.15 -10.77
CA GLU A 148 -0.06 -8.92 -11.89
C GLU A 148 0.53 -10.32 -11.89
N GLU A 149 -0.26 -11.30 -12.32
CA GLU A 149 0.24 -12.62 -12.64
C GLU A 149 0.51 -12.70 -14.15
N GLN A 150 1.76 -12.93 -14.50
CA GLN A 150 2.25 -13.06 -15.87
C GLN A 150 3.03 -14.37 -16.00
N ASN A 151 2.60 -15.27 -16.85
CA ASN A 151 3.23 -16.59 -17.06
C ASN A 151 3.45 -17.42 -15.77
N GLY A 152 2.51 -17.32 -14.82
CA GLY A 152 2.59 -18.01 -13.54
C GLY A 152 3.46 -17.33 -12.48
N GLU A 153 4.11 -16.22 -12.80
CA GLU A 153 4.89 -15.43 -11.87
C GLU A 153 4.15 -14.13 -11.47
N LYS A 154 4.29 -13.75 -10.20
CA LYS A 154 3.75 -12.46 -9.73
C LYS A 154 4.79 -11.37 -9.90
N VAL A 155 4.38 -10.28 -10.53
CA VAL A 155 5.21 -9.09 -10.78
C VAL A 155 4.51 -7.83 -10.28
N VAL A 156 5.32 -6.85 -9.88
CA VAL A 156 4.85 -5.49 -9.58
C VAL A 156 5.11 -4.63 -10.79
N VAL A 157 4.06 -3.98 -11.28
CA VAL A 157 4.14 -3.08 -12.43
C VAL A 157 3.79 -1.67 -11.96
N LYS A 158 4.70 -0.72 -12.15
CA LYS A 158 4.48 0.70 -11.86
C LYS A 158 4.34 1.45 -13.20
N GLN A 159 3.23 2.15 -13.37
CA GLN A 159 2.91 2.90 -14.58
C GLN A 159 2.70 4.38 -14.26
N PRO A 160 3.11 5.32 -15.13
CA PRO A 160 2.84 6.72 -14.92
C PRO A 160 1.35 6.99 -15.17
N MET A 161 0.69 7.69 -14.24
CA MET A 161 -0.69 8.15 -14.42
C MET A 161 -0.76 9.48 -15.19
N THR A 162 0.36 10.19 -15.29
CA THR A 162 0.50 11.46 -15.99
C THR A 162 1.77 11.44 -16.87
N ASN A 163 1.84 12.31 -17.86
CA ASN A 163 3.06 12.43 -18.69
C ASN A 163 4.25 12.91 -17.86
N GLU A 164 4.01 13.77 -16.88
CA GLU A 164 5.01 14.34 -15.99
C GLU A 164 5.67 13.25 -15.10
N ALA A 165 4.92 12.21 -14.73
CA ALA A 165 5.40 11.11 -13.91
C ALA A 165 6.33 10.13 -14.66
N LYS A 166 6.41 10.18 -15.98
CA LYS A 166 7.34 9.34 -16.77
C LYS A 166 8.79 9.53 -16.34
N ARG A 167 9.20 10.78 -16.11
CA ARG A 167 10.55 11.10 -15.65
C ARG A 167 10.86 10.48 -14.28
N HIS A 168 9.87 10.43 -13.39
CA HIS A 168 10.01 9.78 -12.10
C HIS A 168 10.33 8.29 -12.24
N LEU A 169 9.60 7.58 -13.09
CA LEU A 169 9.86 6.15 -13.35
C LEU A 169 11.19 5.90 -14.04
N GLN A 170 11.62 6.76 -14.97
CA GLN A 170 12.95 6.72 -15.57
C GLN A 170 14.06 6.89 -14.51
N ASN A 171 13.86 7.83 -13.57
CA ASN A 171 14.79 8.01 -12.46
C ASN A 171 14.86 6.79 -11.55
N MET A 172 13.74 6.12 -11.28
CA MET A 172 13.71 4.86 -10.52
C MET A 172 14.54 3.77 -11.23
N GLN A 173 14.41 3.63 -12.54
CA GLN A 173 15.19 2.67 -13.33
C GLN A 173 16.70 2.98 -13.28
N ASN A 174 17.07 4.25 -13.40
CA ASN A 174 18.47 4.68 -13.37
C ASN A 174 19.09 4.45 -11.99
N LYS A 175 18.40 4.84 -10.91
CA LYS A 175 18.86 4.60 -9.55
C LYS A 175 19.13 3.12 -9.27
N GLN A 176 18.30 2.22 -9.77
CA GLN A 176 18.51 0.77 -9.60
C GLN A 176 19.77 0.26 -10.28
N LYS A 177 20.23 0.91 -11.34
CA LYS A 177 21.53 0.61 -11.98
C LYS A 177 22.69 1.08 -11.11
N ASP A 178 22.53 2.23 -10.46
CA ASP A 178 23.55 2.83 -9.61
C ASP A 178 23.77 2.05 -8.30
N TYR A 179 22.71 1.43 -7.77
CA TYR A 179 22.78 0.62 -6.53
C TYR A 179 23.42 -0.76 -6.72
N GLY A 180 23.69 -1.17 -7.95
CA GLY A 180 24.37 -2.43 -8.24
C GLY A 180 23.61 -3.68 -7.80
N SER A 181 24.33 -4.81 -7.78
CA SER A 181 23.74 -6.14 -7.55
C SER A 181 23.36 -6.45 -6.09
N TRP A 182 23.77 -5.62 -5.14
CA TRP A 182 23.60 -5.96 -3.72
C TRP A 182 22.20 -5.71 -3.15
N SER A 183 21.44 -4.79 -3.75
CA SER A 183 20.07 -4.48 -3.28
C SER A 183 19.01 -4.43 -4.38
N SER A 184 19.41 -4.56 -5.66
CA SER A 184 18.50 -4.43 -6.78
C SER A 184 17.38 -5.49 -6.78
N LEU A 185 16.14 -5.02 -6.97
CA LEU A 185 14.96 -5.86 -7.19
C LEU A 185 14.92 -6.51 -8.60
N GLY A 186 15.91 -6.23 -9.47
CA GLY A 186 15.86 -6.71 -10.85
C GLY A 186 14.85 -5.94 -11.70
N VAL A 187 14.89 -4.62 -11.65
CA VAL A 187 14.01 -3.72 -12.38
C VAL A 187 14.14 -3.88 -13.88
N LYS A 188 13.01 -4.11 -14.56
CA LYS A 188 12.92 -4.17 -16.03
C LYS A 188 12.07 -3.02 -16.54
N ALA A 189 12.51 -2.38 -17.62
CA ALA A 189 11.70 -1.41 -18.35
C ALA A 189 10.72 -2.12 -19.28
N LYS A 190 9.46 -1.67 -19.34
CA LYS A 190 8.45 -2.11 -20.29
C LYS A 190 7.71 -0.88 -20.82
N GLY A 191 8.23 -0.27 -21.88
CA GLY A 191 7.77 1.03 -22.33
C GLY A 191 8.00 2.09 -21.24
N ASP A 192 6.96 2.85 -20.89
CA ASP A 192 6.99 3.84 -19.81
C ASP A 192 6.84 3.20 -18.40
N ALA A 193 6.61 1.90 -18.32
CA ALA A 193 6.39 1.19 -17.07
C ALA A 193 7.69 0.59 -16.52
N VAL A 194 7.70 0.42 -15.20
CA VAL A 194 8.73 -0.31 -14.44
C VAL A 194 8.14 -1.60 -13.93
N VAL A 195 8.83 -2.72 -14.18
CA VAL A 195 8.42 -4.06 -13.72
C VAL A 195 9.47 -4.62 -12.78
N THR A 196 9.05 -5.10 -11.62
CA THR A 196 9.89 -5.79 -10.64
C THR A 196 9.26 -7.10 -10.22
N PRO A 197 10.04 -8.11 -9.79
CA PRO A 197 9.48 -9.30 -9.16
C PRO A 197 8.64 -8.93 -7.92
N PHE A 198 7.53 -9.65 -7.71
CA PHE A 198 6.80 -9.55 -6.45
C PHE A 198 7.49 -10.44 -5.41
N LEU A 199 7.98 -9.85 -4.33
CA LEU A 199 8.62 -10.58 -3.25
C LEU A 199 7.56 -11.22 -2.34
N GLN A 200 7.75 -12.50 -2.03
CA GLN A 200 6.84 -13.25 -1.15
C GLN A 200 7.24 -13.14 0.33
N GLU A 201 8.46 -12.72 0.57
CA GLU A 201 9.07 -12.56 1.88
C GLU A 201 8.38 -11.41 2.64
N LYS A 202 8.39 -11.47 3.98
CA LYS A 202 7.91 -10.36 4.82
C LYS A 202 8.92 -9.22 4.77
N SER A 203 8.42 -7.99 4.60
CA SER A 203 9.26 -6.80 4.77
C SER A 203 9.80 -6.70 6.19
N LEU A 204 10.88 -5.95 6.38
CA LEU A 204 11.39 -5.68 7.73
C LEU A 204 10.34 -4.93 8.58
N GLY A 205 9.45 -4.14 7.97
CA GLY A 205 8.33 -3.49 8.64
C GLY A 205 7.32 -4.49 9.20
N GLN A 206 6.94 -5.49 8.43
CA GLN A 206 6.07 -6.58 8.90
C GLN A 206 6.75 -7.39 10.01
N GLN A 207 8.05 -7.63 9.91
CA GLN A 207 8.82 -8.31 10.96
C GLN A 207 8.93 -7.46 12.24
N ALA A 208 9.11 -6.14 12.11
CA ALA A 208 9.14 -5.23 13.25
C ALA A 208 7.78 -5.18 13.96
N LYS A 209 6.69 -5.11 13.20
CA LYS A 209 5.33 -5.16 13.73
C LYS A 209 5.11 -6.44 14.55
N GLN A 210 5.49 -7.58 14.00
CA GLN A 210 5.43 -8.87 14.69
C GLN A 210 6.26 -8.87 15.98
N ALA A 211 7.50 -8.38 15.93
CA ALA A 211 8.37 -8.29 17.11
C ALA A 211 7.81 -7.38 18.20
N ILE A 212 7.12 -6.30 17.83
CA ILE A 212 6.43 -5.41 18.78
C ILE A 212 5.30 -6.15 19.49
N TYR A 213 4.47 -6.90 18.75
CA TYR A 213 3.41 -7.72 19.35
C TYR A 213 3.95 -8.79 20.29
N GLU A 214 5.11 -9.35 19.98
CA GLU A 214 5.80 -10.35 20.78
C GLU A 214 6.62 -9.75 21.95
N HIS A 215 6.59 -8.42 22.12
CA HIS A 215 7.41 -7.66 23.07
C HIS A 215 8.92 -7.93 22.94
N ASN A 216 9.38 -8.29 21.73
CA ASN A 216 10.78 -8.62 21.45
C ASN A 216 11.57 -7.36 21.08
N VAL A 217 12.00 -6.60 22.09
CA VAL A 217 12.72 -5.34 21.94
C VAL A 217 14.04 -5.51 21.19
N GLU A 218 14.77 -6.59 21.46
CA GLU A 218 16.07 -6.85 20.81
C GLU A 218 15.92 -7.07 19.31
N LYS A 219 14.89 -7.78 18.90
CA LYS A 219 14.60 -7.95 17.45
C LYS A 219 14.28 -6.62 16.78
N VAL A 220 13.50 -5.75 17.43
CA VAL A 220 13.19 -4.41 16.90
C VAL A 220 14.48 -3.58 16.74
N LYS A 221 15.35 -3.54 17.75
CA LYS A 221 16.64 -2.85 17.69
C LYS A 221 17.51 -3.38 16.54
N ASN A 222 17.58 -4.68 16.37
CA ASN A 222 18.36 -5.31 15.30
C ASN A 222 17.83 -4.92 13.91
N LEU A 223 16.52 -4.85 13.71
CA LEU A 223 15.91 -4.40 12.46
C LEU A 223 16.24 -2.93 12.17
N ILE A 224 16.19 -2.06 13.17
CA ILE A 224 16.59 -0.64 13.02
C ILE A 224 18.07 -0.53 12.68
N SER A 225 18.95 -1.29 13.36
CA SER A 225 20.38 -1.34 13.08
C SER A 225 20.67 -1.84 11.66
N THR A 226 19.83 -2.74 11.13
CA THR A 226 19.93 -3.19 9.75
C THR A 226 19.68 -2.05 8.77
N VAL A 227 18.72 -1.17 9.01
CA VAL A 227 18.50 0.01 8.16
C VAL A 227 19.73 0.92 8.16
N SER A 228 20.31 1.19 9.32
CA SER A 228 21.55 1.98 9.42
C SER A 228 22.69 1.38 8.62
N MET A 229 22.92 0.06 8.77
CA MET A 229 23.92 -0.67 8.00
C MET A 229 23.68 -0.58 6.48
N LEU A 230 22.42 -0.67 6.05
CA LEU A 230 22.07 -0.56 4.62
C LEU A 230 22.32 0.85 4.09
N CYS A 231 22.01 1.90 4.86
CA CYS A 231 22.35 3.27 4.52
C CYS A 231 23.86 3.45 4.30
N GLU A 232 24.69 2.89 5.18
CA GLU A 232 26.13 2.95 5.05
C GLU A 232 26.64 2.21 3.81
N LYS A 233 26.11 1.02 3.54
CA LYS A 233 26.47 0.22 2.36
C LYS A 233 26.08 0.91 1.06
N GLU A 234 24.91 1.51 1.00
CA GLU A 234 24.42 2.24 -0.15
C GLU A 234 25.31 3.46 -0.43
N SER A 235 25.64 4.21 0.61
CA SER A 235 26.57 5.33 0.53
C SER A 235 27.96 4.92 0.01
N ALA A 236 28.49 3.79 0.46
CA ALA A 236 29.76 3.25 0.00
C ALA A 236 29.72 2.80 -1.46
N ALA A 237 28.61 2.16 -1.88
CA ALA A 237 28.44 1.67 -3.25
C ALA A 237 28.34 2.79 -4.29
N THR A 238 27.76 3.93 -3.92
CA THR A 238 27.63 5.11 -4.80
C THR A 238 28.90 5.96 -4.84
N GLY A 239 29.92 5.66 -4.03
CA GLY A 239 31.16 6.45 -3.93
C GLY A 239 30.99 7.86 -3.37
N ASN A 240 29.79 8.21 -2.93
CA ASN A 240 29.41 9.57 -2.52
C ASN A 240 29.27 9.71 -1.00
N ARG A 241 30.10 9.02 -0.23
CA ARG A 241 30.15 9.19 1.21
C ARG A 241 30.79 10.54 1.53
N HIS A 242 29.97 11.56 1.68
CA HIS A 242 30.43 12.86 2.16
C HIS A 242 30.05 13.00 3.64
N ILE A 243 31.06 13.15 4.50
CA ILE A 243 30.85 13.78 5.79
C ILE A 243 30.76 15.28 5.47
N VAL A 244 29.54 15.79 5.37
CA VAL A 244 29.34 17.21 5.16
C VAL A 244 29.32 17.89 6.51
N SER A 245 30.46 18.33 7.01
CA SER A 245 30.53 19.38 8.02
C SER A 245 30.22 20.70 7.35
N ARG A 246 28.95 21.06 7.20
CA ARG A 246 28.60 22.41 6.78
C ARG A 246 27.77 23.09 7.86
N GLU A 247 27.98 24.39 8.01
CA GLU A 247 27.07 25.19 8.79
C GLU A 247 25.68 25.18 8.15
N MET A 248 24.69 24.77 8.92
CA MET A 248 23.30 24.85 8.48
C MET A 248 22.86 26.31 8.43
N SER A 249 22.13 26.67 7.37
CA SER A 249 21.45 27.96 7.29
C SER A 249 20.39 28.11 8.40
N GLY A 250 19.98 29.31 8.69
CA GLY A 250 18.91 29.55 9.67
C GLY A 250 17.62 28.80 9.37
N ARG A 251 17.26 28.66 8.09
CA ARG A 251 16.09 27.89 7.64
C ARG A 251 16.25 26.39 7.92
N GLU A 252 17.38 25.80 7.56
CA GLU A 252 17.68 24.39 7.81
C GLU A 252 17.66 24.05 9.32
N ARG A 253 18.17 24.96 10.17
CA ARG A 253 18.09 24.79 11.64
C ARG A 253 16.66 24.80 12.14
N THR A 254 15.80 25.68 11.60
CA THR A 254 14.39 25.74 11.97
C THR A 254 13.66 24.46 11.55
N GLU A 255 13.86 24.01 10.31
CA GLU A 255 13.28 22.77 9.81
C GLU A 255 13.78 21.54 10.60
N PHE A 256 15.06 21.49 10.93
CA PHE A 256 15.63 20.44 11.78
C PHE A 256 14.99 20.43 13.17
N ALA A 257 14.85 21.59 13.81
CA ALA A 257 14.23 21.71 15.12
C ALA A 257 12.75 21.30 15.12
N GLN A 258 12.03 21.58 14.05
CA GLN A 258 10.64 21.13 13.87
C GLN A 258 10.52 19.61 13.79
N VAL A 259 11.44 18.96 13.08
CA VAL A 259 11.43 17.50 12.88
C VAL A 259 11.93 16.75 14.12
N PHE A 260 13.01 17.22 14.73
CA PHE A 260 13.72 16.49 15.80
C PHE A 260 13.47 17.03 17.20
N GLY A 261 12.69 18.11 17.36
CA GLY A 261 12.37 18.71 18.65
C GLY A 261 13.55 19.37 19.35
N THR A 262 14.67 19.57 18.65
CA THR A 262 15.88 20.20 19.20
C THR A 262 16.56 21.11 18.18
N SER A 263 17.04 22.26 18.64
CA SER A 263 17.89 23.15 17.84
C SER A 263 19.39 22.87 18.01
N GLN A 264 19.75 21.97 18.90
CA GLN A 264 21.14 21.54 19.08
C GLN A 264 21.50 20.56 17.96
N ILE A 265 22.33 21.02 17.06
CA ILE A 265 22.82 20.24 15.93
C ILE A 265 24.27 19.89 16.22
N CYS A 266 24.58 18.61 16.14
CA CYS A 266 25.97 18.16 16.17
C CYS A 266 26.66 18.70 14.89
N PRO A 267 27.72 19.51 14.99
CA PRO A 267 28.37 20.09 13.82
C PRO A 267 29.02 19.06 12.89
N GLU A 268 29.22 17.85 13.38
CA GLU A 268 29.85 16.73 12.66
C GLU A 268 28.86 15.62 12.29
N LEU A 269 27.57 15.93 12.09
CA LEU A 269 26.61 14.93 11.63
C LEU A 269 27.04 14.34 10.28
N PRO A 270 27.28 13.02 10.20
CA PRO A 270 27.56 12.37 8.94
C PRO A 270 26.33 12.48 8.03
N CYS A 271 26.53 13.02 6.85
CA CYS A 271 25.49 13.13 5.84
C CYS A 271 25.75 12.15 4.70
N ILE A 272 24.69 11.60 4.15
CA ILE A 272 24.72 10.72 2.98
C ILE A 272 24.18 11.50 1.77
N ALA A 273 24.92 11.50 0.67
CA ALA A 273 24.45 12.06 -0.59
C ALA A 273 24.89 11.19 -1.76
N PRO A 274 23.96 10.72 -2.64
CA PRO A 274 22.51 10.89 -2.51
C PRO A 274 21.92 9.99 -1.42
N ALA A 275 20.87 10.43 -0.76
CA ALA A 275 20.11 9.62 0.20
C ALA A 275 18.96 8.89 -0.49
N ASN A 276 18.77 7.62 -0.17
CA ASN A 276 17.57 6.89 -0.51
C ASN A 276 16.50 7.13 0.56
N ILE A 277 15.59 8.09 0.30
CA ILE A 277 14.50 8.42 1.23
C ILE A 277 13.44 7.33 1.33
N ASP A 278 13.43 6.38 0.39
CA ASP A 278 12.53 5.21 0.39
C ASP A 278 13.10 4.01 1.15
N LEU A 279 14.29 4.14 1.76
CA LEU A 279 14.90 3.10 2.58
C LEU A 279 14.23 3.03 3.96
N ILE A 280 12.97 2.63 3.94
CA ILE A 280 12.14 2.42 5.12
C ILE A 280 11.91 0.92 5.34
N LEU A 281 11.60 0.52 6.57
CA LEU A 281 11.43 -0.89 6.92
C LEU A 281 10.44 -1.64 6.02
N ASP A 282 9.37 -0.98 5.55
CA ASP A 282 8.37 -1.61 4.67
C ASP A 282 8.86 -1.88 3.25
N ASN A 283 9.91 -1.19 2.81
CA ASN A 283 10.50 -1.36 1.49
C ASN A 283 11.73 -2.29 1.47
N ILE A 284 12.12 -2.84 2.63
CA ILE A 284 13.29 -3.70 2.76
C ILE A 284 12.83 -5.14 2.97
N PHE A 285 13.32 -6.04 2.11
CA PHE A 285 13.04 -7.47 2.18
C PHE A 285 14.35 -8.23 2.31
N GLU A 286 14.33 -9.33 3.05
CA GLU A 286 15.45 -10.27 3.12
C GLU A 286 15.11 -11.53 2.34
N LYS A 287 15.95 -11.84 1.36
CA LYS A 287 15.84 -13.02 0.52
C LYS A 287 17.21 -13.64 0.31
N ASP A 288 17.33 -14.95 0.58
CA ASP A 288 18.58 -15.72 0.42
C ASP A 288 19.79 -15.05 1.11
N GLY A 289 19.59 -14.52 2.32
CA GLY A 289 20.62 -13.82 3.10
C GLY A 289 21.06 -12.48 2.50
N LYS A 290 20.28 -11.93 1.56
CA LYS A 290 20.52 -10.61 0.94
C LYS A 290 19.31 -9.71 1.13
N TYR A 291 19.57 -8.43 1.38
CA TYR A 291 18.52 -7.43 1.43
C TYR A 291 18.17 -6.94 0.02
N ARG A 292 16.88 -6.70 -0.21
CA ARG A 292 16.32 -6.11 -1.44
C ARG A 292 15.54 -4.87 -1.06
N VAL A 293 15.75 -3.80 -1.82
CA VAL A 293 15.13 -2.47 -1.58
C VAL A 293 14.44 -1.98 -2.84
#